data_9779e4fcedeb9218ce219b075916f5f6
#
_entry.id   9779e4fcedeb9218ce219b075916f5f6
#
_cell.length_a   1.000
_cell.length_b   1.000
_cell.length_c   1.000
_cell.angle_alpha   90.00
_cell.angle_beta   90.00
_cell.angle_gamma   90.00
#
_symmetry.space_group_name_H-M   'P 1'
#
loop_
_entity.id
_entity.type
_entity.pdbx_description
1 polymer ?
#
loop_
_entity_poly.entity_id
_entity_poly.type
_entity_poly.pdbx_seq_one_letter_code
_entity_poly.pdbx_strand_id
1 'polypeptide(L)'
;MSSQSVLPAKGLPGLRGTEHVGFTVPDLDEATAFFVDILGCEYMFELGPFVAEDDWMATHLNVHPRTVMRRLRFFRCKNGANFEIFEYEAPDQNHVQPRNSDIGAFHLAFYVDDFDAAVAYLTEKGVRLLGEPTVRSIGPNAGQTWIYFLSPWGMQFELVSFPNGKGYEATTTSRLWHPANPAA
;
A
#
# COMPACT_ATOMS: atom_id res chain seq x y z
N MET A 1 -43.84 10.90 20.28
CA MET A 1 -42.40 10.95 19.92
C MET A 1 -42.00 9.51 19.60
N SER A 2 -41.89 9.18 18.32
CA SER A 2 -41.54 7.83 17.86
C SER A 2 -40.02 7.67 17.96
N SER A 3 -39.56 6.79 18.84
CA SER A 3 -38.17 6.36 18.89
C SER A 3 -37.88 5.55 17.63
N GLN A 4 -37.20 6.16 16.66
CA GLN A 4 -36.59 5.40 15.58
C GLN A 4 -35.54 4.49 16.21
N SER A 5 -35.79 3.17 16.19
CA SER A 5 -34.77 2.19 16.53
C SER A 5 -33.66 2.28 15.50
N VAL A 6 -32.57 2.93 15.85
CA VAL A 6 -31.35 2.91 15.05
C VAL A 6 -30.83 1.47 15.07
N LEU A 7 -31.00 0.76 13.96
CA LEU A 7 -30.39 -0.56 13.79
C LEU A 7 -28.90 -0.39 14.02
N PRO A 8 -28.24 -1.29 14.79
CA PRO A 8 -26.80 -1.21 15.00
C PRO A 8 -26.10 -1.25 13.64
N ALA A 9 -25.13 -0.35 13.44
CA ALA A 9 -24.33 -0.32 12.23
C ALA A 9 -23.68 -1.70 12.02
N LYS A 10 -23.84 -2.28 10.82
CA LYS A 10 -23.18 -3.54 10.47
C LYS A 10 -21.69 -3.27 10.31
N GLY A 11 -20.85 -4.08 10.95
CA GLY A 11 -19.40 -4.00 10.83
C GLY A 11 -18.68 -3.66 12.13
N LEU A 12 -17.43 -3.31 12.02
CA LEU A 12 -16.57 -2.96 13.15
C LEU A 12 -17.04 -1.64 13.78
N PRO A 13 -17.41 -1.63 15.09
CA PRO A 13 -17.86 -0.40 15.74
C PRO A 13 -16.79 0.70 15.68
N GLY A 14 -17.19 1.89 15.24
CA GLY A 14 -16.31 3.06 15.21
C GLY A 14 -15.31 3.09 14.05
N LEU A 15 -15.37 2.16 13.10
CA LEU A 15 -14.49 2.16 11.92
C LEU A 15 -14.62 3.48 11.15
N ARG A 16 -13.48 4.13 10.89
CA ARG A 16 -13.37 5.38 10.11
C ARG A 16 -12.69 5.20 8.75
N GLY A 17 -11.85 4.17 8.60
CA GLY A 17 -11.11 3.90 7.37
C GLY A 17 -9.81 3.15 7.66
N THR A 18 -8.98 3.00 6.63
CA THR A 18 -7.63 2.42 6.75
C THR A 18 -6.68 3.47 7.30
N GLU A 19 -5.99 3.17 8.41
CA GLU A 19 -5.04 4.09 9.04
C GLU A 19 -3.64 3.92 8.44
N HIS A 20 -3.14 2.68 8.40
CA HIS A 20 -1.86 2.35 7.75
C HIS A 20 -1.91 0.99 7.05
N VAL A 21 -0.92 0.78 6.20
CA VAL A 21 -0.58 -0.51 5.62
C VAL A 21 0.80 -0.90 6.13
N GLY A 22 0.88 -2.04 6.86
CA GLY A 22 2.13 -2.56 7.41
C GLY A 22 2.72 -3.65 6.51
N PHE A 23 4.04 -3.60 6.28
CA PHE A 23 4.76 -4.65 5.55
C PHE A 23 6.25 -4.65 5.88
N THR A 24 6.90 -5.78 5.60
CA THR A 24 8.31 -5.99 5.89
C THR A 24 9.15 -5.85 4.62
N VAL A 25 10.32 -5.24 4.76
CA VAL A 25 11.33 -5.09 3.72
C VAL A 25 12.66 -5.69 4.17
N PRO A 26 13.53 -6.09 3.24
CA PRO A 26 14.85 -6.65 3.60
C PRO A 26 15.82 -5.61 4.15
N ASP A 27 15.71 -4.36 3.71
CA ASP A 27 16.55 -3.22 4.09
C ASP A 27 15.70 -1.95 4.17
N LEU A 28 15.62 -1.38 5.37
CA LEU A 28 14.78 -0.21 5.62
C LEU A 28 15.39 1.10 5.11
N ASP A 29 16.70 1.16 4.94
CA ASP A 29 17.35 2.35 4.36
C ASP A 29 17.16 2.39 2.84
N GLU A 30 17.29 1.24 2.16
CA GLU A 30 16.93 1.12 0.74
C GLU A 30 15.45 1.45 0.50
N ALA A 31 14.56 0.92 1.35
CA ALA A 31 13.14 1.23 1.27
C ALA A 31 12.85 2.72 1.52
N THR A 32 13.53 3.34 2.48
CA THR A 32 13.37 4.78 2.74
C THR A 32 13.77 5.61 1.53
N ALA A 33 14.92 5.33 0.92
CA ALA A 33 15.35 6.02 -0.28
C ALA A 33 14.32 5.87 -1.42
N PHE A 34 13.78 4.66 -1.61
CA PHE A 34 12.75 4.43 -2.61
C PHE A 34 11.46 5.21 -2.33
N PHE A 35 10.94 5.17 -1.09
CA PHE A 35 9.69 5.86 -0.74
C PHE A 35 9.85 7.39 -0.74
N VAL A 36 10.97 7.92 -0.28
CA VAL A 36 11.21 9.37 -0.19
C VAL A 36 11.67 9.93 -1.54
N ASP A 37 12.73 9.37 -2.14
CA ASP A 37 13.39 9.99 -3.28
C ASP A 37 12.72 9.63 -4.62
N ILE A 38 12.06 8.45 -4.70
CA ILE A 38 11.35 8.03 -5.91
C ILE A 38 9.86 8.33 -5.84
N LEU A 39 9.17 7.90 -4.76
CA LEU A 39 7.73 8.06 -4.65
C LEU A 39 7.30 9.41 -4.05
N GLY A 40 8.20 10.17 -3.43
CA GLY A 40 7.92 11.46 -2.83
C GLY A 40 7.05 11.40 -1.58
N CYS A 41 7.17 10.31 -0.81
CA CYS A 41 6.56 10.18 0.50
C CYS A 41 7.38 10.95 1.55
N GLU A 42 6.73 11.36 2.63
CA GLU A 42 7.37 12.01 3.77
C GLU A 42 7.74 10.97 4.84
N TYR A 43 9.00 10.94 5.25
CA TYR A 43 9.42 10.20 6.44
C TYR A 43 8.92 10.91 7.69
N MET A 44 8.31 10.16 8.61
CA MET A 44 7.71 10.73 9.83
C MET A 44 8.57 10.45 11.07
N PHE A 45 8.80 9.18 11.39
CA PHE A 45 9.58 8.76 12.55
C PHE A 45 10.00 7.29 12.45
N GLU A 46 10.96 6.91 13.31
CA GLU A 46 11.46 5.55 13.45
C GLU A 46 11.28 5.06 14.89
N LEU A 47 11.00 3.78 15.04
CA LEU A 47 11.01 3.04 16.30
C LEU A 47 11.94 1.83 16.19
N GLY A 48 12.40 1.36 17.35
CA GLY A 48 13.24 0.16 17.48
C GLY A 48 14.63 0.44 18.06
N PRO A 49 15.46 -0.59 18.25
CA PRO A 49 15.08 -1.99 18.10
C PRO A 49 14.10 -2.46 19.19
N PHE A 50 13.35 -3.52 18.89
CA PHE A 50 12.47 -4.14 19.86
C PHE A 50 12.65 -5.66 19.86
N VAL A 51 12.80 -6.20 21.05
CA VAL A 51 12.82 -7.63 21.36
C VAL A 51 12.00 -7.86 22.62
N ALA A 52 11.42 -9.03 22.75
CA ALA A 52 10.77 -9.44 23.99
C ALA A 52 11.34 -10.77 24.46
N GLU A 53 11.37 -10.97 25.77
CA GLU A 53 11.63 -12.27 26.37
C GLU A 53 10.38 -13.15 26.22
N ASP A 54 10.54 -14.45 26.49
CA ASP A 54 9.46 -15.43 26.35
C ASP A 54 8.80 -15.50 24.95
N ASP A 55 7.50 -15.75 24.90
CA ASP A 55 6.73 -15.92 23.64
C ASP A 55 5.91 -14.68 23.26
N TRP A 56 6.21 -13.51 23.82
CA TRP A 56 5.45 -12.29 23.55
C TRP A 56 5.43 -11.94 22.04
N MET A 57 6.58 -12.06 21.38
CA MET A 57 6.70 -11.80 19.93
C MET A 57 5.75 -12.68 19.12
N ALA A 58 5.67 -13.96 19.46
CA ALA A 58 4.78 -14.89 18.77
C ALA A 58 3.30 -14.62 19.08
N THR A 59 2.96 -14.37 20.34
CA THR A 59 1.57 -14.22 20.78
C THR A 59 0.94 -12.89 20.39
N HIS A 60 1.72 -11.83 20.21
CA HIS A 60 1.21 -10.48 19.92
C HIS A 60 1.48 -10.03 18.49
N LEU A 61 2.59 -10.45 17.88
CA LEU A 61 2.98 -10.02 16.55
C LEU A 61 2.90 -11.13 15.48
N ASN A 62 2.56 -12.36 15.90
CA ASN A 62 2.49 -13.51 15.00
C ASN A 62 3.79 -13.74 14.21
N VAL A 63 4.94 -13.59 14.88
CA VAL A 63 6.28 -13.85 14.34
C VAL A 63 6.97 -14.93 15.17
N HIS A 64 8.11 -15.44 14.71
CA HIS A 64 8.90 -16.38 15.52
C HIS A 64 9.26 -15.76 16.88
N PRO A 65 9.20 -16.49 18.02
CA PRO A 65 9.42 -15.90 19.36
C PRO A 65 10.81 -15.28 19.54
N ARG A 66 11.81 -15.68 18.75
CA ARG A 66 13.18 -15.08 18.76
C ARG A 66 13.38 -14.01 17.67
N THR A 67 12.31 -13.47 17.12
CA THR A 67 12.39 -12.38 16.15
C THR A 67 12.85 -11.09 16.82
N VAL A 68 13.71 -10.36 16.12
CA VAL A 68 14.08 -8.99 16.43
C VAL A 68 13.41 -8.06 15.44
N MET A 69 12.58 -7.13 15.90
CA MET A 69 12.20 -5.98 15.10
C MET A 69 13.38 -5.01 15.15
N ARG A 70 14.18 -4.97 14.10
CA ARG A 70 15.35 -4.10 14.01
C ARG A 70 14.96 -2.65 14.06
N ARG A 71 14.03 -2.29 13.15
CA ARG A 71 13.50 -0.93 13.00
C ARG A 71 12.12 -1.01 12.38
N LEU A 72 11.31 0.01 12.63
CA LEU A 72 10.14 0.32 11.81
C LEU A 72 10.12 1.81 11.55
N ARG A 73 9.63 2.20 10.36
CA ARG A 73 9.46 3.61 9.96
C ARG A 73 8.06 3.88 9.48
N PHE A 74 7.55 5.04 9.87
CA PHE A 74 6.29 5.55 9.34
C PHE A 74 6.53 6.56 8.24
N PHE A 75 5.70 6.43 7.19
CA PHE A 75 5.71 7.33 6.04
C PHE A 75 4.29 7.80 5.75
N ARG A 76 4.19 9.07 5.31
CA ARG A 76 2.99 9.63 4.72
C ARG A 76 3.20 9.84 3.23
N CYS A 77 2.30 9.29 2.39
CA CYS A 77 2.37 9.45 0.95
C CYS A 77 1.15 10.20 0.43
N LYS A 78 1.20 11.54 0.49
CA LYS A 78 0.11 12.43 0.06
C LYS A 78 -1.22 12.10 0.74
N ASN A 79 -2.28 11.82 -0.05
CA ASN A 79 -3.58 11.35 0.43
C ASN A 79 -3.62 9.82 0.42
N GLY A 80 -4.23 9.21 1.42
CA GLY A 80 -4.33 7.77 1.56
C GLY A 80 -3.88 7.29 2.94
N ALA A 81 -3.77 5.97 3.09
CA ALA A 81 -3.25 5.35 4.29
C ALA A 81 -1.75 5.64 4.45
N ASN A 82 -1.29 5.71 5.69
CA ASN A 82 0.13 5.75 6.00
C ASN A 82 0.78 4.41 5.69
N PHE A 83 2.11 4.38 5.63
CA PHE A 83 2.86 3.14 5.56
C PHE A 83 3.65 2.94 6.85
N GLU A 84 3.55 1.73 7.40
CA GLU A 84 4.34 1.23 8.51
C GLU A 84 5.29 0.16 7.98
N ILE A 85 6.55 0.51 7.79
CA ILE A 85 7.52 -0.36 7.10
C ILE A 85 8.50 -0.92 8.12
N PHE A 86 8.60 -2.25 8.15
CA PHE A 86 9.40 -2.99 9.12
C PHE A 86 10.67 -3.56 8.50
N GLU A 87 11.72 -3.63 9.30
CA GLU A 87 12.88 -4.47 9.11
C GLU A 87 12.95 -5.46 10.26
N TYR A 88 12.66 -6.73 9.96
CA TYR A 88 12.72 -7.83 10.92
C TYR A 88 13.92 -8.72 10.66
N GLU A 89 14.42 -9.34 11.74
CA GLU A 89 15.33 -10.47 11.68
C GLU A 89 14.69 -11.64 12.45
N ALA A 90 14.36 -12.71 11.76
CA ALA A 90 13.75 -13.90 12.35
C ALA A 90 14.48 -15.17 11.88
N PRO A 91 14.62 -16.20 12.77
CA PRO A 91 15.31 -17.44 12.42
C PRO A 91 14.67 -18.21 11.24
N ASP A 92 13.39 -18.02 11.03
CA ASP A 92 12.58 -18.67 9.99
C ASP A 92 12.07 -17.71 8.91
N GLN A 93 12.69 -16.54 8.78
CA GLN A 93 12.26 -15.50 7.84
C GLN A 93 12.33 -15.98 6.39
N ASN A 94 11.22 -15.84 5.67
CA ASN A 94 11.22 -16.04 4.23
C ASN A 94 11.72 -14.77 3.53
N HIS A 95 12.85 -14.87 2.84
CA HIS A 95 13.45 -13.77 2.09
C HIS A 95 13.01 -13.69 0.62
N VAL A 96 12.11 -14.59 0.19
CA VAL A 96 11.60 -14.59 -1.20
C VAL A 96 10.39 -13.66 -1.29
N GLN A 97 10.52 -12.61 -2.10
CA GLN A 97 9.39 -11.74 -2.40
C GLN A 97 8.30 -12.53 -3.14
N PRO A 98 7.06 -12.62 -2.62
CA PRO A 98 6.01 -13.37 -3.27
C PRO A 98 5.60 -12.70 -4.59
N ARG A 99 5.24 -13.52 -5.59
CA ARG A 99 4.66 -13.01 -6.84
C ARG A 99 3.22 -12.57 -6.58
N ASN A 100 2.71 -11.66 -7.39
CA ASN A 100 1.33 -11.14 -7.27
C ASN A 100 0.23 -12.24 -7.26
N SER A 101 0.55 -13.44 -7.73
CA SER A 101 -0.34 -14.62 -7.71
C SER A 101 -0.28 -15.45 -6.43
N ASP A 102 0.67 -15.22 -5.55
CA ASP A 102 0.89 -16.04 -4.38
C ASP A 102 0.01 -15.58 -3.21
N ILE A 103 -0.47 -16.51 -2.38
CA ILE A 103 -1.25 -16.16 -1.18
C ILE A 103 -0.34 -15.36 -0.22
N GLY A 104 -0.84 -14.21 0.26
CA GLY A 104 -0.06 -13.28 1.09
C GLY A 104 0.65 -12.20 0.29
N ALA A 105 0.73 -12.34 -1.04
CA ALA A 105 1.19 -11.24 -1.88
C ALA A 105 0.16 -10.10 -1.94
N PHE A 106 0.65 -8.90 -2.12
CA PHE A 106 -0.16 -7.72 -2.36
C PHE A 106 0.65 -6.71 -3.19
N HIS A 107 -0.03 -5.73 -3.74
CA HIS A 107 0.61 -4.57 -4.35
C HIS A 107 -0.05 -3.29 -3.84
N LEU A 108 0.70 -2.20 -3.87
CA LEU A 108 0.21 -0.86 -3.58
C LEU A 108 0.02 -0.10 -4.89
N ALA A 109 -1.17 0.47 -5.09
CA ALA A 109 -1.48 1.26 -6.27
C ALA A 109 -1.42 2.76 -5.93
N PHE A 110 -0.67 3.51 -6.74
CA PHE A 110 -0.57 4.97 -6.65
C PHE A 110 -1.33 5.61 -7.81
N TYR A 111 -2.28 6.46 -7.47
CA TYR A 111 -2.98 7.27 -8.47
C TYR A 111 -2.10 8.45 -8.89
N VAL A 112 -2.03 8.67 -10.19
CA VAL A 112 -1.34 9.81 -10.80
C VAL A 112 -2.26 10.55 -11.76
N ASP A 113 -2.17 11.87 -11.80
CA ASP A 113 -2.95 12.71 -12.71
C ASP A 113 -2.40 12.63 -14.14
N ASP A 114 -1.07 12.64 -14.28
CA ASP A 114 -0.37 12.52 -15.57
C ASP A 114 0.36 11.17 -15.63
N PHE A 115 -0.30 10.21 -16.26
CA PHE A 115 0.19 8.84 -16.34
C PHE A 115 1.48 8.72 -17.17
N ASP A 116 1.54 9.39 -18.31
CA ASP A 116 2.68 9.30 -19.23
C ASP A 116 3.92 9.96 -18.61
N ALA A 117 3.76 11.11 -17.97
CA ALA A 117 4.84 11.75 -17.24
C ALA A 117 5.35 10.89 -16.07
N ALA A 118 4.46 10.21 -15.34
CA ALA A 118 4.85 9.31 -14.25
C ALA A 118 5.62 8.09 -14.75
N VAL A 119 5.21 7.48 -15.86
CA VAL A 119 5.93 6.37 -16.51
C VAL A 119 7.31 6.82 -16.99
N ALA A 120 7.40 7.98 -17.64
CA ALA A 120 8.67 8.54 -18.09
C ALA A 120 9.62 8.81 -16.90
N TYR A 121 9.10 9.38 -15.81
CA TYR A 121 9.85 9.63 -14.58
C TYR A 121 10.40 8.33 -13.97
N LEU A 122 9.58 7.29 -13.78
CA LEU A 122 10.04 6.01 -13.24
C LEU A 122 11.11 5.37 -14.14
N THR A 123 10.96 5.49 -15.46
CA THR A 123 11.94 5.01 -16.44
C THR A 123 13.28 5.75 -16.31
N GLU A 124 13.25 7.09 -16.20
CA GLU A 124 14.44 7.92 -15.98
C GLU A 124 15.16 7.57 -14.68
N LYS A 125 14.39 7.26 -13.63
CA LYS A 125 14.91 6.82 -12.32
C LYS A 125 15.42 5.37 -12.32
N GLY A 126 15.32 4.65 -13.44
CA GLY A 126 15.76 3.26 -13.54
C GLY A 126 14.85 2.26 -12.81
N VAL A 127 13.63 2.63 -12.49
CA VAL A 127 12.66 1.72 -11.86
C VAL A 127 12.18 0.70 -12.88
N ARG A 128 12.16 -0.57 -12.48
CA ARG A 128 11.74 -1.67 -13.36
C ARG A 128 10.23 -1.66 -13.57
N LEU A 129 9.78 -1.32 -14.77
CA LEU A 129 8.40 -1.46 -15.20
C LEU A 129 8.12 -2.89 -15.67
N LEU A 130 6.87 -3.35 -15.53
CA LEU A 130 6.40 -4.68 -15.95
C LEU A 130 5.49 -4.56 -17.19
N GLY A 131 6.08 -4.77 -18.37
CA GLY A 131 5.38 -4.69 -19.64
C GLY A 131 5.01 -3.26 -20.04
N GLU A 132 3.97 -3.14 -20.87
CA GLU A 132 3.48 -1.87 -21.39
C GLU A 132 2.21 -1.43 -20.63
N PRO A 133 1.91 -0.11 -20.62
CA PRO A 133 0.66 0.40 -20.07
C PRO A 133 -0.58 -0.33 -20.60
N THR A 134 -1.46 -0.70 -19.70
CA THR A 134 -2.73 -1.36 -20.04
C THR A 134 -3.89 -0.39 -19.92
N VAL A 135 -4.60 -0.16 -21.00
CA VAL A 135 -5.81 0.67 -21.06
C VAL A 135 -7.05 -0.22 -20.98
N ARG A 136 -7.97 0.12 -20.10
CA ARG A 136 -9.28 -0.54 -19.98
C ARG A 136 -10.33 0.26 -20.75
N SER A 137 -10.83 -0.30 -21.85
CA SER A 137 -11.83 0.35 -22.70
C SER A 137 -13.26 -0.12 -22.45
N ILE A 138 -13.44 -1.26 -21.74
CA ILE A 138 -14.76 -1.85 -21.46
C ILE A 138 -14.86 -2.36 -20.01
N GLY A 139 -16.10 -2.53 -19.56
CA GLY A 139 -16.41 -3.10 -18.24
C GLY A 139 -16.31 -2.08 -17.10
N PRO A 140 -16.39 -2.53 -15.83
CA PRO A 140 -16.42 -1.66 -14.66
C PRO A 140 -15.20 -0.76 -14.50
N ASN A 141 -14.04 -1.17 -15.00
CA ASN A 141 -12.80 -0.39 -14.99
C ASN A 141 -12.53 0.38 -16.29
N ALA A 142 -13.51 0.51 -17.21
CA ALA A 142 -13.35 1.33 -18.42
C ALA A 142 -12.94 2.76 -18.05
N GLY A 143 -11.96 3.33 -18.76
CA GLY A 143 -11.37 4.63 -18.47
C GLY A 143 -10.09 4.57 -17.64
N GLN A 144 -9.73 3.40 -17.07
CA GLN A 144 -8.50 3.23 -16.30
C GLN A 144 -7.32 2.87 -17.21
N THR A 145 -6.18 3.51 -16.98
CA THR A 145 -4.86 3.10 -17.46
C THR A 145 -4.00 2.71 -16.26
N TRP A 146 -3.22 1.63 -16.38
CA TRP A 146 -2.37 1.16 -15.32
C TRP A 146 -1.11 0.45 -15.85
N ILE A 147 -0.07 0.40 -15.01
CA ILE A 147 1.16 -0.37 -15.23
C ILE A 147 1.72 -0.81 -13.88
N TYR A 148 2.26 -2.02 -13.81
CA TYR A 148 3.03 -2.45 -12.64
C TYR A 148 4.49 -2.06 -12.73
N PHE A 149 5.10 -1.88 -11.56
CA PHE A 149 6.53 -1.68 -11.40
C PHE A 149 7.03 -2.35 -10.12
N LEU A 150 8.34 -2.54 -10.03
CA LEU A 150 8.97 -3.18 -8.88
C LEU A 150 9.87 -2.21 -8.13
N SER A 151 9.86 -2.34 -6.80
CA SER A 151 10.89 -1.77 -5.95
C SER A 151 12.25 -2.45 -6.17
N PRO A 152 13.36 -1.91 -5.64
CA PRO A 152 14.68 -2.55 -5.70
C PRO A 152 14.69 -3.97 -5.13
N TRP A 153 13.94 -4.23 -4.05
CA TRP A 153 13.82 -5.57 -3.42
C TRP A 153 12.75 -6.48 -4.05
N GLY A 154 12.08 -6.04 -5.14
CA GLY A 154 11.15 -6.84 -5.93
C GLY A 154 9.68 -6.79 -5.49
N MET A 155 9.30 -5.97 -4.51
CA MET A 155 7.91 -5.75 -4.15
C MET A 155 7.16 -5.07 -5.30
N GLN A 156 5.94 -5.53 -5.59
CA GLN A 156 5.14 -5.02 -6.69
C GLN A 156 4.33 -3.79 -6.30
N PHE A 157 4.33 -2.80 -7.19
CA PHE A 157 3.54 -1.57 -7.13
C PHE A 157 2.77 -1.38 -8.43
N GLU A 158 1.79 -0.47 -8.41
CA GLU A 158 1.00 -0.11 -9.58
C GLU A 158 0.93 1.43 -9.71
N LEU A 159 1.12 1.94 -10.94
CA LEU A 159 0.60 3.25 -11.31
C LEU A 159 -0.78 3.08 -11.90
N VAL A 160 -1.73 3.94 -11.49
CA VAL A 160 -3.09 3.94 -12.02
C VAL A 160 -3.56 5.37 -12.25
N SER A 161 -4.27 5.57 -13.37
CA SER A 161 -4.93 6.84 -13.70
C SER A 161 -6.29 6.60 -14.32
N PHE A 162 -7.28 7.40 -13.95
CA PHE A 162 -8.63 7.40 -14.50
C PHE A 162 -9.27 8.79 -14.35
N PRO A 163 -8.74 9.82 -15.01
CA PRO A 163 -9.11 11.22 -14.79
C PRO A 163 -10.58 11.53 -15.11
N ASN A 164 -11.22 10.70 -15.92
CA ASN A 164 -12.63 10.84 -16.30
C ASN A 164 -13.54 9.83 -15.57
N GLY A 165 -13.07 9.25 -14.46
CA GLY A 165 -13.79 8.21 -13.73
C GLY A 165 -13.69 6.83 -14.34
N LYS A 166 -14.45 5.88 -13.78
CA LYS A 166 -14.47 4.48 -14.21
C LYS A 166 -15.86 4.06 -14.68
N GLY A 167 -15.93 3.06 -15.56
CA GLY A 167 -17.17 2.57 -16.14
C GLY A 167 -18.25 2.14 -15.14
N TYR A 168 -17.87 1.63 -13.95
CA TYR A 168 -18.84 1.25 -12.91
C TYR A 168 -19.68 2.44 -12.41
N GLU A 169 -19.17 3.66 -12.52
CA GLU A 169 -19.83 4.88 -12.06
C GLU A 169 -21.12 5.21 -12.82
N ALA A 170 -21.28 4.64 -14.02
CA ALA A 170 -22.52 4.75 -14.80
C ALA A 170 -23.68 3.89 -14.22
N THR A 171 -23.39 2.91 -13.37
CA THR A 171 -24.35 1.92 -12.89
C THR A 171 -24.64 2.01 -11.38
N THR A 172 -23.93 2.85 -10.65
CA THR A 172 -24.11 3.02 -9.19
C THR A 172 -23.80 4.45 -8.75
N THR A 173 -24.46 4.88 -7.67
CA THR A 173 -24.16 6.15 -7.00
C THR A 173 -23.02 6.03 -5.98
N SER A 174 -22.70 4.80 -5.55
CA SER A 174 -21.57 4.56 -4.66
C SER A 174 -20.26 4.80 -5.39
N ARG A 175 -19.29 5.38 -4.70
CA ARG A 175 -17.96 5.68 -5.25
C ARG A 175 -16.88 4.99 -4.44
N LEU A 176 -15.87 4.48 -5.14
CA LEU A 176 -14.62 4.09 -4.50
C LEU A 176 -13.92 5.36 -4.01
N TRP A 177 -13.23 5.24 -2.87
CA TRP A 177 -12.39 6.32 -2.38
C TRP A 177 -11.35 6.71 -3.45
N HIS A 178 -11.09 8.01 -3.58
CA HIS A 178 -10.19 8.55 -4.60
C HIS A 178 -9.23 9.56 -3.97
N PRO A 179 -7.89 9.42 -4.15
CA PRO A 179 -6.92 10.29 -3.49
C PRO A 179 -6.98 11.76 -3.93
N ALA A 180 -7.47 12.07 -5.12
CA ALA A 180 -7.70 13.45 -5.56
C ALA A 180 -8.96 14.08 -4.93
N ASN A 181 -9.86 13.27 -4.35
CA ASN A 181 -11.09 13.70 -3.70
C ASN A 181 -11.27 13.00 -2.34
N PRO A 182 -10.35 13.15 -1.40
CA PRO A 182 -10.30 12.35 -0.18
C PRO A 182 -11.47 12.56 0.78
N ALA A 183 -12.24 13.62 0.59
CA ALA A 183 -13.41 13.99 1.39
C ALA A 183 -14.76 13.63 0.74
N ALA A 184 -14.74 13.01 -0.46
CA ALA A 184 -15.94 12.63 -1.20
C ALA A 184 -16.56 11.32 -0.70
#